data_10e8eb1fd127c735a1d484560af230c1
#
_entry.id   10e8eb1fd127c735a1d484560af230c1
#
_cell.length_a   1.000
_cell.length_b   1.000
_cell.length_c   1.000
_cell.angle_alpha   90.00
_cell.angle_beta   90.00
_cell.angle_gamma   90.00
#
_symmetry.space_group_name_H-M   'P 1'
#
loop_
_entity.id
_entity.type
_entity.pdbx_description
1 polymer ?
#
loop_
_entity_poly.entity_id
_entity_poly.type
_entity_poly.pdbx_seq_one_letter_code
_entity_poly.pdbx_strand_id
1 'polypeptide(L)'
;VKTPDGKYHIIDWKTCSWGWDRRRRAEPMTTYQLTLYKHYFAKKHKLDPKNIETHFALLKRTAKKNNVEFFRVTSGPKKTQNALNLLTKAVYNIFNKRHFKNRLACQRCEFYRTEHCP
;
A
#
# COMPACT_ATOMS: atom_id res chain seq x y z
N VAL A 1 -2.83 14.68 -8.53
CA VAL A 1 -3.75 15.60 -9.20
C VAL A 1 -4.33 16.56 -8.18
N LYS A 2 -4.37 17.85 -8.52
CA LYS A 2 -5.09 18.88 -7.72
C LYS A 2 -6.36 19.24 -8.47
N THR A 3 -7.48 19.23 -7.78
CA THR A 3 -8.78 19.62 -8.35
C THR A 3 -9.09 21.09 -8.07
N PRO A 4 -10.00 21.74 -8.84
CA PRO A 4 -10.34 23.15 -8.67
C PRO A 4 -10.91 23.49 -7.27
N ASP A 5 -11.55 22.54 -6.61
CA ASP A 5 -12.05 22.65 -5.24
C ASP A 5 -10.95 22.58 -4.15
N GLY A 6 -9.68 22.56 -4.57
CA GLY A 6 -8.52 22.56 -3.67
C GLY A 6 -8.14 21.21 -3.07
N LYS A 7 -8.79 20.11 -3.49
CA LYS A 7 -8.41 18.76 -3.07
C LYS A 7 -7.24 18.21 -3.85
N TYR A 8 -6.49 17.34 -3.21
CA TYR A 8 -5.38 16.61 -3.79
C TYR A 8 -5.73 15.12 -3.88
N HIS A 9 -5.53 14.53 -5.06
CA HIS A 9 -5.73 13.10 -5.29
C HIS A 9 -4.40 12.42 -5.57
N ILE A 10 -4.02 11.49 -4.72
CA ILE A 10 -2.88 10.61 -4.94
C ILE A 10 -3.43 9.33 -5.55
N ILE A 11 -2.98 9.01 -6.75
CA ILE A 11 -3.43 7.85 -7.52
C ILE A 11 -2.24 6.93 -7.72
N ASP A 12 -2.36 5.70 -7.25
CA ASP A 12 -1.37 4.64 -7.46
C ASP A 12 -1.91 3.61 -8.47
N TRP A 13 -1.20 3.45 -9.57
CA TRP A 13 -1.57 2.54 -10.66
C TRP A 13 -1.08 1.14 -10.36
N LYS A 14 -1.98 0.16 -10.47
CA LYS A 14 -1.66 -1.26 -10.29
C LYS A 14 -2.18 -2.08 -11.47
N THR A 15 -1.34 -2.94 -12.01
CA THR A 15 -1.78 -3.91 -13.01
C THR A 15 -2.32 -5.15 -12.34
N CYS A 16 -3.36 -5.73 -12.92
CA CYS A 16 -3.94 -6.99 -12.48
C CYS A 16 -4.63 -7.71 -13.66
N SER A 17 -4.96 -8.97 -13.50
CA SER A 17 -5.69 -9.70 -14.54
C SER A 17 -7.18 -9.34 -14.53
N TRP A 18 -7.87 -9.47 -13.38
CA TRP A 18 -9.33 -9.38 -13.29
C TRP A 18 -9.86 -8.26 -12.40
N GLY A 19 -9.00 -7.56 -11.69
CA GLY A 19 -9.35 -6.64 -10.61
C GLY A 19 -8.98 -7.22 -9.25
N TRP A 20 -9.37 -6.53 -8.18
CA TRP A 20 -9.10 -6.96 -6.81
C TRP A 20 -10.41 -7.27 -6.08
N ASP A 21 -10.46 -8.41 -5.42
CA ASP A 21 -11.57 -8.77 -4.54
C ASP A 21 -11.60 -7.90 -3.27
N ARG A 22 -12.67 -8.02 -2.50
CA ARG A 22 -12.88 -7.24 -1.26
C ARG A 22 -11.76 -7.46 -0.24
N ARG A 23 -11.25 -8.69 -0.12
CA ARG A 23 -10.19 -9.04 0.82
C ARG A 23 -8.89 -8.32 0.47
N ARG A 24 -8.47 -8.37 -0.79
CA ARG A 24 -7.25 -7.69 -1.26
C ARG A 24 -7.35 -6.18 -1.15
N ARG A 25 -8.51 -5.58 -1.42
CA ARG A 25 -8.74 -4.12 -1.26
C ARG A 25 -8.62 -3.67 0.19
N ALA A 26 -8.96 -4.54 1.15
CA ALA A 26 -8.92 -4.25 2.58
C ALA A 26 -7.57 -4.62 3.23
N GLU A 27 -6.68 -5.30 2.52
CA GLU A 27 -5.42 -5.78 3.06
C GLU A 27 -4.54 -4.65 3.59
N PRO A 28 -4.11 -4.70 4.86
CA PRO A 28 -3.32 -3.64 5.46
C PRO A 28 -2.02 -3.34 4.71
N MET A 29 -1.25 -4.35 4.31
CA MET A 29 0.03 -4.16 3.61
C MET A 29 -0.16 -3.40 2.30
N THR A 30 -1.21 -3.72 1.54
CA THR A 30 -1.57 -3.03 0.31
C THR A 30 -2.00 -1.59 0.58
N THR A 31 -2.91 -1.38 1.53
CA THR A 31 -3.49 -0.05 1.78
C THR A 31 -2.57 0.89 2.56
N TYR A 32 -1.61 0.37 3.34
CA TYR A 32 -0.63 1.19 4.06
C TYR A 32 0.30 1.96 3.13
N GLN A 33 0.54 1.48 1.92
CA GLN A 33 1.29 2.24 0.92
C GLN A 33 0.66 3.62 0.70
N LEU A 34 -0.63 3.66 0.37
CA LEU A 34 -1.36 4.92 0.17
C LEU A 34 -1.55 5.73 1.47
N THR A 35 -1.67 5.07 2.60
CA THR A 35 -1.73 5.73 3.91
C THR A 35 -0.43 6.50 4.19
N LEU A 36 0.71 5.88 3.94
CA LEU A 36 2.03 6.51 4.10
C LEU A 36 2.25 7.62 3.07
N TYR A 37 1.85 7.42 1.81
CA TYR A 37 1.91 8.47 0.79
C TYR A 37 1.12 9.70 1.22
N LYS A 38 -0.11 9.52 1.68
CA LYS A 38 -0.94 10.62 2.20
C LYS A 38 -0.24 11.35 3.34
N HIS A 39 0.27 10.63 4.33
CA HIS A 39 0.92 11.19 5.51
C HIS A 39 2.14 12.04 5.12
N TYR A 40 3.06 11.47 4.35
CA TYR A 40 4.30 12.17 3.99
C TYR A 40 4.07 13.28 2.98
N PHE A 41 3.12 13.12 2.06
CA PHE A 41 2.75 14.19 1.15
C PHE A 41 2.17 15.39 1.89
N ALA A 42 1.24 15.15 2.83
CA ALA A 42 0.68 16.20 3.68
C ALA A 42 1.79 16.94 4.45
N LYS A 43 2.70 16.19 5.09
CA LYS A 43 3.81 16.75 5.86
C LYS A 43 4.77 17.57 4.99
N LYS A 44 5.17 17.02 3.83
CA LYS A 44 6.11 17.67 2.91
C LYS A 44 5.57 18.99 2.36
N HIS A 45 4.28 19.02 2.02
CA HIS A 45 3.65 20.18 1.39
C HIS A 45 2.87 21.06 2.37
N LYS A 46 2.91 20.76 3.68
CA LYS A 46 2.21 21.50 4.75
C LYS A 46 0.70 21.61 4.47
N LEU A 47 0.10 20.50 4.02
CA LEU A 47 -1.32 20.43 3.68
C LEU A 47 -2.11 19.74 4.79
N ASP A 48 -3.39 20.15 4.95
CA ASP A 48 -4.32 19.40 5.82
C ASP A 48 -4.60 18.02 5.18
N PRO A 49 -4.36 16.91 5.90
CA PRO A 49 -4.68 15.58 5.41
C PRO A 49 -6.14 15.38 4.99
N LYS A 50 -7.07 16.19 5.48
CA LYS A 50 -8.48 16.15 5.08
C LYS A 50 -8.68 16.52 3.61
N ASN A 51 -7.80 17.34 3.06
CA ASN A 51 -7.84 17.76 1.66
C ASN A 51 -7.11 16.77 0.72
N ILE A 52 -6.64 15.63 1.22
CA ILE A 52 -5.93 14.64 0.43
C ILE A 52 -6.72 13.34 0.39
N GLU A 53 -7.06 12.90 -0.79
CA GLU A 53 -7.69 11.60 -1.07
C GLU A 53 -6.71 10.66 -1.75
N THR A 54 -6.82 9.38 -1.47
CA THR A 54 -5.93 8.36 -2.05
C THR A 54 -6.73 7.27 -2.75
N HIS A 55 -6.26 6.87 -3.92
CA HIS A 55 -6.96 5.93 -4.79
C HIS A 55 -5.99 4.92 -5.40
N PHE A 56 -6.43 3.68 -5.53
CA PHE A 56 -5.82 2.76 -6.48
C PHE A 56 -6.57 2.82 -7.81
N ALA A 57 -5.81 2.85 -8.89
CA ALA A 57 -6.30 2.68 -10.23
C ALA A 57 -5.83 1.32 -10.76
N LEU A 58 -6.74 0.38 -10.91
CA LEU A 58 -6.44 -0.96 -11.39
C LEU A 58 -6.53 -1.01 -12.91
N LEU A 59 -5.44 -1.37 -13.56
CA LEU A 59 -5.39 -1.68 -14.98
C LEU A 59 -5.60 -3.19 -15.17
N LYS A 60 -6.80 -3.58 -15.61
CA LYS A 60 -7.20 -4.98 -15.80
C LYS A 60 -6.79 -5.46 -17.19
N ARG A 61 -5.74 -6.29 -17.27
CA ARG A 61 -5.15 -6.72 -18.53
C ARG A 61 -6.05 -7.62 -19.39
N THR A 62 -6.89 -8.41 -18.73
CA THR A 62 -7.73 -9.42 -19.43
C THR A 62 -9.17 -8.97 -19.64
N ALA A 63 -9.56 -7.80 -19.15
CA ALA A 63 -10.90 -7.26 -19.32
C ALA A 63 -11.10 -6.73 -20.75
N LYS A 64 -12.14 -7.20 -21.44
CA LYS A 64 -12.52 -6.70 -22.76
C LYS A 64 -13.19 -5.32 -22.71
N LYS A 65 -13.85 -5.01 -21.59
CA LYS A 65 -14.49 -3.72 -21.29
C LYS A 65 -14.15 -3.31 -19.86
N ASN A 66 -14.25 -2.02 -19.54
CA ASN A 66 -13.96 -1.48 -18.21
C ASN A 66 -12.57 -1.87 -17.69
N ASN A 67 -11.54 -1.64 -18.51
CA ASN A 67 -10.16 -2.02 -18.24
C ASN A 67 -9.55 -1.28 -17.05
N VAL A 68 -10.14 -0.14 -16.67
CA VAL A 68 -9.68 0.65 -15.52
C VAL A 68 -10.74 0.66 -14.45
N GLU A 69 -10.32 0.44 -13.21
CA GLU A 69 -11.19 0.48 -12.04
C GLU A 69 -10.54 1.33 -10.95
N PHE A 70 -11.27 2.33 -10.46
CA PHE A 70 -10.82 3.17 -9.35
C PHE A 70 -11.49 2.77 -8.05
N PHE A 71 -10.74 2.74 -6.97
CA PHE A 71 -11.33 2.70 -5.64
C PHE A 71 -10.52 3.53 -4.63
N ARG A 72 -11.26 4.17 -3.73
CA ARG A 72 -10.70 5.03 -2.71
C ARG A 72 -10.19 4.20 -1.53
N VAL A 73 -9.03 4.60 -0.99
CA VAL A 73 -8.48 4.08 0.26
C VAL A 73 -8.60 5.15 1.33
N THR A 74 -9.35 4.86 2.38
CA THR A 74 -9.49 5.77 3.52
C THR A 74 -8.38 5.52 4.54
N SER A 75 -7.86 6.59 5.14
CA SER A 75 -6.80 6.55 6.14
C SER A 75 -7.13 7.50 7.28
N GLY A 76 -7.70 6.96 8.34
CA GLY A 76 -7.93 7.68 9.60
C GLY A 76 -6.69 7.67 10.50
N PRO A 77 -6.72 8.40 11.64
CA PRO A 77 -5.57 8.54 12.55
C PRO A 77 -5.00 7.20 13.02
N LYS A 78 -5.86 6.26 13.45
CA LYS A 78 -5.45 4.92 13.91
C LYS A 78 -4.74 4.12 12.83
N LYS A 79 -5.26 4.12 11.60
CA LYS A 79 -4.65 3.43 10.47
C LYS A 79 -3.30 4.05 10.10
N THR A 80 -3.22 5.38 10.11
CA THR A 80 -1.97 6.11 9.86
C THR A 80 -0.93 5.77 10.90
N GLN A 81 -1.30 5.76 12.19
CA GLN A 81 -0.39 5.40 13.27
C GLN A 81 0.11 3.95 13.15
N ASN A 82 -0.77 3.01 12.81
CA ASN A 82 -0.38 1.60 12.59
C ASN A 82 0.61 1.46 11.43
N ALA A 83 0.37 2.17 10.32
CA ALA A 83 1.28 2.17 9.18
C ALA A 83 2.65 2.78 9.53
N LEU A 84 2.69 3.88 10.29
CA LEU A 84 3.92 4.50 10.77
C LEU A 84 4.67 3.59 11.73
N ASN A 85 4.00 2.95 12.66
CA ASN A 85 4.61 2.00 13.59
C ASN A 85 5.26 0.82 12.84
N LEU A 86 4.58 0.29 11.82
CA LEU A 86 5.12 -0.78 10.99
C LEU A 86 6.37 -0.31 10.24
N LEU A 87 6.31 0.85 9.60
CA LEU A 87 7.44 1.44 8.88
C LEU A 87 8.64 1.67 9.82
N THR A 88 8.41 2.26 11.00
CA THR A 88 9.46 2.52 11.99
C THR A 88 10.15 1.23 12.42
N LYS A 89 9.38 0.16 12.70
CA LYS A 89 9.93 -1.16 13.05
C LYS A 89 10.74 -1.75 11.91
N ALA A 90 10.26 -1.65 10.67
CA ALA A 90 10.97 -2.16 9.50
C ALA A 90 12.31 -1.42 9.31
N VAL A 91 12.30 -0.10 9.36
CA VAL A 91 13.50 0.74 9.24
C VAL A 91 14.49 0.44 10.36
N TYR A 92 14.01 0.35 11.62
CA TYR A 92 14.85 -0.02 12.76
C TYR A 92 15.54 -1.37 12.55
N ASN A 93 14.81 -2.37 12.08
CA ASN A 93 15.37 -3.70 11.82
C ASN A 93 16.42 -3.67 10.71
N ILE A 94 16.19 -2.91 9.63
CA ILE A 94 17.13 -2.74 8.52
C ILE A 94 18.43 -2.10 9.03
N PHE A 95 18.36 -0.99 9.78
CA PHE A 95 19.54 -0.30 10.32
C PHE A 95 20.33 -1.17 11.31
N ASN A 96 19.64 -2.01 12.08
CA ASN A 96 20.28 -2.93 13.02
C ASN A 96 20.63 -4.30 12.40
N LYS A 97 20.55 -4.44 11.07
CA LYS A 97 20.85 -5.69 10.33
C LYS A 97 20.11 -6.91 10.90
N ARG A 98 18.87 -6.69 11.41
CA ARG A 98 18.03 -7.76 11.95
C ARG A 98 17.20 -8.37 10.84
N HIS A 99 17.40 -9.64 10.57
CA HIS A 99 16.67 -10.41 9.56
C HIS A 99 15.67 -11.35 10.23
N PHE A 100 14.42 -11.30 9.77
CA PHE A 100 13.36 -12.17 10.27
C PHE A 100 12.82 -13.06 9.15
N LYS A 101 12.73 -14.36 9.42
CA LYS A 101 12.08 -15.30 8.50
C LYS A 101 10.57 -15.03 8.48
N ASN A 102 10.02 -14.78 7.31
CA ASN A 102 8.56 -14.77 7.14
C ASN A 102 8.05 -16.21 6.98
N ARG A 103 7.84 -16.89 8.09
CA ARG A 103 7.40 -18.29 8.12
C ARG A 103 6.04 -18.53 7.45
N LEU A 104 5.19 -17.51 7.33
CA LEU A 104 3.90 -17.60 6.64
C LEU A 104 4.07 -17.71 5.11
N ALA A 105 5.20 -17.31 4.57
CA ALA A 105 5.51 -17.39 3.15
C ALA A 105 6.33 -18.63 2.75
N CYS A 106 6.73 -19.47 3.72
CA CYS A 106 7.63 -20.61 3.46
C CYS A 106 7.13 -21.55 2.35
N GLN A 107 5.84 -21.87 2.33
CA GLN A 107 5.27 -22.78 1.32
C GLN A 107 5.41 -22.29 -0.14
N ARG A 108 5.66 -21.00 -0.34
CA ARG A 108 5.83 -20.36 -1.67
C ARG A 108 7.23 -19.84 -1.89
N CYS A 109 8.16 -20.17 -1.00
CA CYS A 109 9.54 -19.70 -1.04
C CYS A 109 10.39 -20.75 -1.78
N GLU A 110 11.13 -20.34 -2.79
CA GLU A 110 12.04 -21.20 -3.55
C GLU A 110 13.14 -21.81 -2.69
N PHE A 111 13.52 -21.16 -1.58
CA PHE A 111 14.52 -21.66 -0.65
C PHE A 111 13.96 -22.56 0.46
N TYR A 112 12.64 -22.83 0.48
CA TYR A 112 12.03 -23.63 1.53
C TYR A 112 12.51 -25.09 1.48
N ARG A 113 13.01 -25.60 2.61
CA ARG A 113 13.61 -26.96 2.74
C ARG A 113 14.79 -27.22 1.81
N THR A 114 15.54 -26.19 1.46
CA THR A 114 16.84 -26.31 0.79
C THR A 114 17.98 -26.14 1.81
N GLU A 115 19.22 -26.33 1.37
CA GLU A 115 20.42 -26.06 2.18
C GLU A 115 20.49 -24.59 2.67
N HIS A 116 19.87 -23.64 1.95
CA HIS A 116 19.82 -22.23 2.33
C HIS A 116 18.73 -21.90 3.35
N CYS A 117 17.76 -22.78 3.54
CA CYS A 117 16.66 -22.60 4.48
C CYS A 117 16.12 -23.96 4.98
N PRO A 118 16.90 -24.69 5.77
CA PRO A 118 16.52 -26.01 6.30
C PRO A 118 15.33 -25.93 7.27
#